data_3b7e0e0b148c51abd2a49160760df3a9
#
_entry.id   3b7e0e0b148c51abd2a49160760df3a9
#
_cell.length_a   1.000
_cell.length_b   1.000
_cell.length_c   1.000
_cell.angle_alpha   90.00
_cell.angle_beta   90.00
_cell.angle_gamma   90.00
#
_symmetry.space_group_name_H-M   'P 1'
#
loop_
_entity.id
_entity.type
_entity.pdbx_description
1 polymer ?
#
loop_
_entity_poly.entity_id
_entity_poly.type
_entity_poly.pdbx_seq_one_letter_code
_entity_poly.pdbx_strand_id
1 'polypeptide(L)'
;MKASVALRVILAGACLLLAAWALQRPSLPQQSPPVDQPQGYTPDPEGVRRFLDGLPQPYFAEAGAECMQKFSGQDRFLYRALYKAHQDRYGTPFIVGKQLIGDCVSWGAMHAVWVAESVDYELGKRSEPPVAPSTEAIYGGSRVEARGKDGSGARPVGGFSDGSTGWGAAKFLSDWGVVYRIPYPDLGYDLTHYDSKKAKQWGAFGCGGEGDGGKLDEVAKKHPCKHVVQVKTWDELCAAIDSGYPVTIASSQGFSSQRDEHGFARGQGTWMHQMMVLGTRFAANGSPKDGALVLNSWGPSWVSGPRWPEDQPEGSFWCTRETMQRILGQDDSYAIGSVDGFKHRDLNNANWLMPVPKE
;
A
#
# COMPACT_ATOMS: atom_id res chain seq x y z
N MET A 1 40.48 -50.05 -25.99
CA MET A 1 39.60 -50.09 -24.81
C MET A 1 40.10 -49.33 -23.55
N LYS A 2 41.31 -48.70 -23.57
CA LYS A 2 41.83 -47.96 -22.37
C LYS A 2 41.54 -46.45 -22.34
N ALA A 3 41.16 -45.83 -23.48
CA ALA A 3 40.86 -44.38 -23.54
C ALA A 3 39.47 -44.00 -23.05
N SER A 4 38.49 -44.93 -23.04
CA SER A 4 37.09 -44.67 -22.66
C SER A 4 36.86 -44.60 -21.12
N VAL A 5 37.74 -45.18 -20.32
CA VAL A 5 37.62 -45.21 -18.85
C VAL A 5 38.14 -43.90 -18.23
N ALA A 6 39.23 -43.35 -18.76
CA ALA A 6 39.82 -42.11 -18.26
C ALA A 6 38.89 -40.89 -18.46
N LEU A 7 38.15 -40.81 -19.57
CA LEU A 7 37.25 -39.72 -19.87
C LEU A 7 36.00 -39.71 -18.94
N ARG A 8 35.53 -40.90 -18.53
CA ARG A 8 34.38 -41.02 -17.60
C ARG A 8 34.73 -40.64 -16.16
N VAL A 9 35.96 -40.85 -15.71
CA VAL A 9 36.44 -40.47 -14.40
C VAL A 9 36.63 -38.95 -14.30
N ILE A 10 37.10 -38.30 -15.36
CA ILE A 10 37.27 -36.82 -15.38
C ILE A 10 35.90 -36.11 -15.36
N LEU A 11 34.92 -36.62 -16.13
CA LEU A 11 33.56 -36.04 -16.12
C LEU A 11 32.83 -36.21 -14.78
N ALA A 12 32.99 -37.34 -14.09
CA ALA A 12 32.41 -37.58 -12.78
C ALA A 12 33.06 -36.68 -11.70
N GLY A 13 34.38 -36.46 -11.76
CA GLY A 13 35.09 -35.54 -10.85
C GLY A 13 34.68 -34.08 -11.05
N ALA A 14 34.47 -33.62 -12.27
CA ALA A 14 34.02 -32.27 -12.58
C ALA A 14 32.56 -32.01 -12.08
N CYS A 15 31.68 -33.00 -12.22
CA CYS A 15 30.30 -32.88 -11.70
C CYS A 15 30.26 -32.85 -10.16
N LEU A 16 31.14 -33.61 -9.47
CA LEU A 16 31.22 -33.60 -8.01
C LEU A 16 31.80 -32.27 -7.48
N LEU A 17 32.78 -31.67 -8.16
CA LEU A 17 33.34 -30.38 -7.79
C LEU A 17 32.34 -29.24 -8.01
N LEU A 18 31.54 -29.26 -9.07
CA LEU A 18 30.49 -28.30 -9.32
C LEU A 18 29.34 -28.41 -8.31
N ALA A 19 28.98 -29.63 -7.92
CA ALA A 19 27.98 -29.87 -6.89
C ALA A 19 28.47 -29.40 -5.48
N ALA A 20 29.74 -29.64 -5.15
CA ALA A 20 30.34 -29.15 -3.90
C ALA A 20 30.46 -27.63 -3.85
N TRP A 21 30.72 -26.97 -4.99
CA TRP A 21 30.78 -25.52 -5.09
C TRP A 21 29.39 -24.87 -4.98
N ALA A 22 28.33 -25.53 -5.47
CA ALA A 22 26.95 -25.09 -5.31
C ALA A 22 26.46 -25.18 -3.84
N LEU A 23 26.97 -26.13 -3.06
CA LEU A 23 26.66 -26.30 -1.65
C LEU A 23 27.44 -25.37 -0.70
N GLN A 24 28.51 -24.74 -1.19
CA GLN A 24 29.34 -23.79 -0.44
C GLN A 24 29.04 -22.33 -0.69
N ARG A 25 27.92 -22.00 -1.37
CA ARG A 25 27.48 -20.59 -1.38
C ARG A 25 27.18 -20.21 0.07
N PRO A 26 27.94 -19.25 0.66
CA PRO A 26 27.55 -18.74 1.98
C PRO A 26 26.12 -18.23 1.83
N SER A 27 25.21 -18.78 2.62
CA SER A 27 23.91 -18.16 2.82
C SER A 27 24.19 -16.73 3.27
N LEU A 28 23.86 -15.74 2.42
CA LEU A 28 23.94 -14.35 2.84
C LEU A 28 23.19 -14.27 4.16
N PRO A 29 23.73 -13.59 5.19
CA PRO A 29 23.08 -13.50 6.47
C PRO A 29 21.65 -13.02 6.22
N GLN A 30 20.70 -13.81 6.67
CA GLN A 30 19.29 -13.46 6.65
C GLN A 30 19.16 -12.29 7.62
N GLN A 31 19.28 -11.06 7.10
CA GLN A 31 19.02 -9.89 7.91
C GLN A 31 17.57 -9.98 8.37
N SER A 32 17.40 -10.24 9.64
CA SER A 32 16.11 -10.09 10.31
C SER A 32 15.56 -8.69 9.99
N PRO A 33 14.23 -8.52 9.89
CA PRO A 33 13.65 -7.19 9.78
C PRO A 33 14.27 -6.28 10.85
N PRO A 34 14.35 -4.95 10.62
CA PRO A 34 14.77 -4.04 11.67
C PRO A 34 13.93 -4.34 12.91
N VAL A 35 14.56 -4.83 13.97
CA VAL A 35 13.91 -5.47 15.13
C VAL A 35 12.92 -4.54 15.85
N ASP A 36 12.95 -3.23 15.52
CA ASP A 36 12.21 -2.19 16.23
C ASP A 36 11.12 -1.47 15.39
N GLN A 37 10.78 -1.95 14.18
CA GLN A 37 9.75 -1.29 13.38
C GLN A 37 8.38 -1.91 13.63
N PRO A 38 7.35 -1.10 13.97
CA PRO A 38 6.02 -1.62 14.26
C PRO A 38 5.39 -2.26 13.01
N GLN A 39 4.85 -3.45 13.19
CA GLN A 39 4.08 -4.19 12.22
C GLN A 39 2.65 -4.35 12.78
N GLY A 40 1.68 -4.68 11.96
CA GLY A 40 0.30 -4.73 12.46
C GLY A 40 -0.70 -5.31 11.47
N TYR A 41 -0.24 -5.93 10.40
CA TYR A 41 -1.14 -6.66 9.54
C TYR A 41 -1.48 -8.03 10.14
N THR A 42 -2.77 -8.35 10.21
CA THR A 42 -3.28 -9.65 10.63
C THR A 42 -4.02 -10.29 9.47
N PRO A 43 -3.51 -11.37 8.86
CA PRO A 43 -4.22 -12.08 7.79
C PRO A 43 -5.56 -12.64 8.29
N ASP A 44 -6.62 -12.42 7.51
CA ASP A 44 -7.96 -12.94 7.76
C ASP A 44 -8.65 -13.34 6.45
N PRO A 45 -8.32 -14.49 5.86
CA PRO A 45 -8.88 -14.93 4.59
C PRO A 45 -10.41 -15.09 4.61
N GLU A 46 -10.99 -15.45 5.75
CA GLU A 46 -12.45 -15.52 5.89
C GLU A 46 -13.10 -14.14 5.87
N GLY A 47 -12.50 -13.17 6.55
CA GLY A 47 -12.95 -11.78 6.52
C GLY A 47 -12.87 -11.19 5.13
N VAL A 48 -11.77 -11.43 4.41
CA VAL A 48 -11.61 -11.06 2.99
C VAL A 48 -12.77 -11.63 2.16
N ARG A 49 -13.04 -12.94 2.26
CA ARG A 49 -14.12 -13.58 1.50
C ARG A 49 -15.48 -12.95 1.82
N ARG A 50 -15.82 -12.79 3.12
CA ARG A 50 -17.10 -12.17 3.52
C ARG A 50 -17.24 -10.72 2.99
N PHE A 51 -16.15 -9.96 3.00
CA PHE A 51 -16.16 -8.61 2.46
C PHE A 51 -16.40 -8.61 0.95
N LEU A 52 -15.71 -9.46 0.19
CA LEU A 52 -15.87 -9.56 -1.25
C LEU A 52 -17.26 -10.06 -1.67
N ASP A 53 -17.81 -11.03 -0.94
CA ASP A 53 -19.18 -11.56 -1.19
C ASP A 53 -20.26 -10.48 -1.03
N GLY A 54 -19.98 -9.41 -0.28
CA GLY A 54 -20.86 -8.25 -0.11
C GLY A 54 -20.74 -7.19 -1.19
N LEU A 55 -19.73 -7.26 -2.07
CA LEU A 55 -19.50 -6.25 -3.10
C LEU A 55 -20.16 -6.64 -4.43
N PRO A 56 -20.83 -5.72 -5.14
CA PRO A 56 -21.45 -6.00 -6.44
C PRO A 56 -20.41 -6.33 -7.53
N GLN A 57 -19.22 -5.76 -7.45
CA GLN A 57 -18.07 -6.00 -8.32
C GLN A 57 -16.82 -6.07 -7.44
N PRO A 58 -16.47 -7.25 -6.91
CA PRO A 58 -15.40 -7.37 -5.90
C PRO A 58 -14.00 -7.21 -6.46
N TYR A 59 -13.78 -7.42 -7.77
CA TYR A 59 -12.46 -7.46 -8.40
C TYR A 59 -12.22 -6.26 -9.31
N PHE A 60 -10.98 -5.78 -9.35
CA PHE A 60 -10.62 -4.66 -10.22
C PHE A 60 -10.80 -5.01 -11.72
N ALA A 61 -10.55 -6.25 -12.11
CA ALA A 61 -10.79 -6.72 -13.48
C ALA A 61 -12.23 -6.49 -13.95
N GLU A 62 -13.21 -6.52 -13.04
CA GLU A 62 -14.63 -6.26 -13.32
C GLU A 62 -14.96 -4.77 -13.19
N ALA A 63 -14.69 -4.18 -12.02
CA ALA A 63 -15.05 -2.79 -11.74
C ALA A 63 -14.21 -1.78 -12.56
N GLY A 64 -12.98 -2.12 -12.90
CA GLY A 64 -12.05 -1.36 -13.71
C GLY A 64 -11.84 -1.92 -15.12
N ALA A 65 -12.82 -2.60 -15.70
CA ALA A 65 -12.69 -3.24 -17.01
C ALA A 65 -12.25 -2.27 -18.13
N GLU A 66 -12.71 -1.03 -18.10
CA GLU A 66 -12.27 0.01 -19.01
C GLU A 66 -10.78 0.37 -18.82
N CYS A 67 -10.31 0.41 -17.55
CA CYS A 67 -8.91 0.64 -17.23
C CYS A 67 -8.01 -0.49 -17.76
N MET A 68 -8.48 -1.73 -17.61
CA MET A 68 -7.79 -2.91 -18.16
C MET A 68 -7.67 -2.85 -19.68
N GLN A 69 -8.78 -2.51 -20.35
CA GLN A 69 -8.82 -2.43 -21.82
C GLN A 69 -7.94 -1.30 -22.38
N LYS A 70 -7.87 -0.18 -21.68
CA LYS A 70 -7.16 1.04 -22.12
C LYS A 70 -5.78 1.22 -21.48
N PHE A 71 -5.26 0.20 -20.85
CA PHE A 71 -3.93 0.24 -20.24
C PHE A 71 -2.86 0.69 -21.23
N SER A 72 -2.15 1.78 -20.89
CA SER A 72 -1.22 2.43 -21.81
C SER A 72 0.19 1.82 -21.84
N GLY A 73 0.58 1.09 -20.80
CA GLY A 73 1.94 0.57 -20.62
C GLY A 73 2.98 1.65 -20.32
N GLN A 74 2.55 2.86 -19.97
CA GLN A 74 3.45 3.97 -19.63
C GLN A 74 3.84 3.92 -18.14
N ASP A 75 5.04 4.41 -17.83
CA ASP A 75 5.44 4.63 -16.44
C ASP A 75 4.51 5.65 -15.77
N ARG A 76 4.15 5.39 -14.48
CA ARG A 76 3.25 6.28 -13.72
C ARG A 76 3.80 6.57 -12.33
N PHE A 77 3.66 7.82 -11.89
CA PHE A 77 4.20 8.35 -10.65
C PHE A 77 3.13 9.18 -9.92
N LEU A 78 2.14 8.52 -9.31
CA LEU A 78 0.98 9.19 -8.68
C LEU A 78 1.37 10.06 -7.49
N TYR A 79 2.54 9.81 -6.87
CA TYR A 79 3.04 10.65 -5.78
C TYR A 79 3.23 12.13 -6.19
N ARG A 80 3.43 12.42 -7.47
CA ARG A 80 3.57 13.80 -7.95
C ARG A 80 2.28 14.59 -7.81
N ALA A 81 1.11 13.94 -7.99
CA ALA A 81 -0.18 14.54 -7.67
C ALA A 81 -0.27 14.86 -6.18
N LEU A 82 0.15 13.92 -5.31
CA LEU A 82 0.20 14.16 -3.87
C LEU A 82 1.13 15.32 -3.51
N TYR A 83 2.31 15.40 -4.11
CA TYR A 83 3.27 16.48 -3.86
C TYR A 83 2.67 17.84 -4.20
N LYS A 84 2.05 17.96 -5.37
CA LYS A 84 1.45 19.20 -5.80
C LYS A 84 0.26 19.59 -4.92
N ALA A 85 -0.67 18.68 -4.68
CA ALA A 85 -1.81 18.90 -3.82
C ALA A 85 -1.38 19.25 -2.37
N HIS A 86 -0.33 18.62 -1.84
CA HIS A 86 0.22 18.93 -0.52
C HIS A 86 0.84 20.33 -0.48
N GLN A 87 1.60 20.71 -1.51
CA GLN A 87 2.17 22.05 -1.63
C GLN A 87 1.06 23.12 -1.71
N ASP A 88 0.02 22.88 -2.51
CA ASP A 88 -1.12 23.79 -2.67
C ASP A 88 -1.92 23.93 -1.35
N ARG A 89 -2.01 22.86 -0.55
CA ARG A 89 -2.74 22.85 0.72
C ARG A 89 -1.98 23.45 1.89
N TYR A 90 -0.69 23.09 2.03
CA TYR A 90 0.08 23.38 3.23
C TYR A 90 1.26 24.32 3.02
N GLY A 91 1.60 24.65 1.77
CA GLY A 91 2.75 25.48 1.42
C GLY A 91 4.11 24.83 1.71
N THR A 92 4.15 23.52 1.97
CA THR A 92 5.36 22.77 2.35
C THR A 92 5.47 21.48 1.55
N PRO A 93 6.70 20.95 1.35
CA PRO A 93 6.89 19.64 0.73
C PRO A 93 6.22 18.51 1.53
N PHE A 94 5.74 17.49 0.83
CA PHE A 94 5.27 16.26 1.45
C PHE A 94 6.43 15.49 2.08
N ILE A 95 6.26 15.07 3.32
CA ILE A 95 7.17 14.17 4.04
C ILE A 95 6.37 12.99 4.56
N VAL A 96 6.83 11.78 4.26
CA VAL A 96 6.16 10.57 4.75
C VAL A 96 6.20 10.50 6.29
N GLY A 97 5.03 10.22 6.87
CA GLY A 97 4.90 10.07 8.32
C GLY A 97 5.50 8.77 8.86
N LYS A 98 5.54 8.66 10.19
CA LYS A 98 6.03 7.47 10.88
C LYS A 98 4.97 6.94 11.84
N GLN A 99 4.51 5.69 11.60
CA GLN A 99 3.70 4.96 12.56
C GLN A 99 4.51 4.64 13.83
N LEU A 100 3.84 4.60 14.97
CA LEU A 100 4.46 4.33 16.28
C LEU A 100 3.92 3.07 16.95
N ILE A 101 2.85 2.48 16.43
CA ILE A 101 2.21 1.25 16.90
C ILE A 101 1.89 0.34 15.71
N GLY A 102 1.28 -0.82 15.93
CA GLY A 102 0.88 -1.76 14.88
C GLY A 102 -0.33 -1.31 14.03
N ASP A 103 -0.35 -0.06 13.58
CA ASP A 103 -1.42 0.55 12.79
C ASP A 103 -1.09 0.73 11.29
N CYS A 104 -0.15 -0.06 10.77
CA CYS A 104 0.28 0.01 9.36
C CYS A 104 -0.87 -0.08 8.35
N VAL A 105 -1.92 -0.84 8.68
CA VAL A 105 -3.10 -1.00 7.82
C VAL A 105 -3.78 0.35 7.59
N SER A 106 -3.94 1.14 8.64
CA SER A 106 -4.54 2.47 8.52
C SER A 106 -3.63 3.48 7.82
N TRP A 107 -2.31 3.36 7.98
CA TRP A 107 -1.37 4.21 7.24
C TRP A 107 -1.38 3.93 5.74
N GLY A 108 -1.37 2.66 5.33
CA GLY A 108 -1.49 2.29 3.92
C GLY A 108 -2.81 2.77 3.31
N ALA A 109 -3.92 2.59 4.02
CA ALA A 109 -5.23 3.05 3.60
C ALA A 109 -5.34 4.59 3.51
N MET A 110 -4.83 5.30 4.53
CA MET A 110 -4.76 6.77 4.56
C MET A 110 -3.99 7.32 3.35
N HIS A 111 -2.79 6.80 3.09
CA HIS A 111 -2.00 7.24 1.94
C HIS A 111 -2.72 6.97 0.62
N ALA A 112 -3.38 5.81 0.48
CA ALA A 112 -4.11 5.47 -0.75
C ALA A 112 -5.27 6.44 -1.00
N VAL A 113 -6.10 6.73 0.01
CA VAL A 113 -7.18 7.73 -0.11
C VAL A 113 -6.59 9.10 -0.47
N TRP A 114 -5.53 9.53 0.23
CA TRP A 114 -4.94 10.84 0.00
C TRP A 114 -4.37 11.00 -1.41
N VAL A 115 -3.69 9.96 -1.94
CA VAL A 115 -3.21 9.95 -3.33
C VAL A 115 -4.38 9.94 -4.31
N ALA A 116 -5.41 9.13 -4.10
CA ALA A 116 -6.58 9.09 -4.98
C ALA A 116 -7.27 10.45 -5.08
N GLU A 117 -7.47 11.11 -3.94
CA GLU A 117 -8.04 12.46 -3.87
C GLU A 117 -7.13 13.54 -4.45
N SER A 118 -5.80 13.38 -4.33
CA SER A 118 -4.83 14.29 -4.97
C SER A 118 -4.88 14.17 -6.48
N VAL A 119 -5.02 12.96 -7.02
CA VAL A 119 -5.23 12.75 -8.46
C VAL A 119 -6.56 13.37 -8.90
N ASP A 120 -7.63 13.23 -8.13
CA ASP A 120 -8.92 13.86 -8.44
C ASP A 120 -8.83 15.40 -8.43
N TYR A 121 -8.06 15.98 -7.50
CA TYR A 121 -7.80 17.42 -7.46
C TYR A 121 -7.04 17.89 -8.70
N GLU A 122 -5.96 17.21 -9.06
CA GLU A 122 -5.14 17.54 -10.23
C GLU A 122 -5.89 17.37 -11.57
N LEU A 123 -6.91 16.51 -11.60
CA LEU A 123 -7.80 16.34 -12.74
C LEU A 123 -8.99 17.31 -12.73
N GLY A 124 -9.04 18.26 -11.79
CA GLY A 124 -10.11 19.25 -11.67
C GLY A 124 -11.46 18.67 -11.21
N LYS A 125 -11.47 17.46 -10.64
CA LYS A 125 -12.67 16.82 -10.09
C LYS A 125 -12.98 17.26 -8.65
N ARG A 126 -12.01 17.87 -7.99
CA ARG A 126 -12.13 18.53 -6.68
C ARG A 126 -11.68 19.98 -6.81
N SER A 127 -12.39 20.88 -6.17
CA SER A 127 -12.05 22.32 -6.15
C SER A 127 -10.94 22.66 -5.15
N GLU A 128 -10.80 21.84 -4.09
CA GLU A 128 -9.87 22.10 -3.01
C GLU A 128 -8.84 20.97 -2.89
N PRO A 129 -7.57 21.29 -2.60
CA PRO A 129 -6.56 20.28 -2.35
C PRO A 129 -6.93 19.45 -1.12
N PRO A 130 -6.77 18.10 -1.18
CA PRO A 130 -7.24 17.21 -0.12
C PRO A 130 -6.45 17.36 1.18
N VAL A 131 -7.12 17.07 2.28
CA VAL A 131 -6.52 16.89 3.60
C VAL A 131 -6.26 15.41 3.83
N ALA A 132 -5.17 15.07 4.52
CA ALA A 132 -4.89 13.67 4.88
C ALA A 132 -6.03 13.07 5.73
N PRO A 133 -6.46 11.83 5.46
CA PRO A 133 -7.32 11.10 6.38
C PRO A 133 -6.66 10.81 7.74
N SER A 134 -7.47 10.69 8.80
CA SER A 134 -7.01 10.28 10.12
C SER A 134 -6.73 8.78 10.15
N THR A 135 -5.49 8.40 10.42
CA THR A 135 -5.11 7.00 10.63
C THR A 135 -5.76 6.41 11.87
N GLU A 136 -5.99 7.22 12.92
CA GLU A 136 -6.64 6.80 14.17
C GLU A 136 -8.09 6.36 13.91
N ALA A 137 -8.82 7.14 13.09
CA ALA A 137 -10.20 6.79 12.72
C ALA A 137 -10.25 5.50 11.88
N ILE A 138 -9.37 5.37 10.87
CA ILE A 138 -9.27 4.16 10.07
C ILE A 138 -8.87 2.96 10.94
N TYR A 139 -7.95 3.15 11.90
CA TYR A 139 -7.51 2.07 12.78
C TYR A 139 -8.64 1.57 13.68
N GLY A 140 -9.38 2.48 14.31
CA GLY A 140 -10.59 2.13 15.08
C GLY A 140 -11.59 1.41 14.21
N GLY A 141 -11.98 2.05 13.09
CA GLY A 141 -13.00 1.54 12.18
C GLY A 141 -12.68 0.18 11.57
N SER A 142 -11.44 -0.06 11.18
CA SER A 142 -11.00 -1.35 10.63
C SER A 142 -11.04 -2.50 11.64
N ARG A 143 -10.93 -2.19 12.92
CA ARG A 143 -10.86 -3.18 14.02
C ARG A 143 -12.22 -3.46 14.66
N VAL A 144 -13.12 -2.50 14.65
CA VAL A 144 -14.41 -2.58 15.35
C VAL A 144 -15.57 -2.49 14.37
N GLU A 145 -15.79 -1.36 13.72
CA GLU A 145 -16.95 -1.09 12.85
C GLU A 145 -17.01 -2.05 11.67
N ALA A 146 -15.88 -2.27 10.98
CA ALA A 146 -15.81 -3.14 9.81
C ALA A 146 -16.18 -4.61 10.11
N ARG A 147 -16.09 -5.06 11.35
CA ARG A 147 -16.46 -6.43 11.76
C ARG A 147 -17.96 -6.61 11.89
N GLY A 148 -18.72 -5.53 12.02
CA GLY A 148 -20.16 -5.56 12.15
C GLY A 148 -20.65 -6.07 13.53
N LYS A 149 -21.93 -5.93 13.75
CA LYS A 149 -22.65 -6.46 14.92
C LYS A 149 -23.07 -7.92 14.62
N ASP A 150 -22.12 -8.83 14.50
CA ASP A 150 -22.44 -10.25 14.31
C ASP A 150 -22.93 -10.97 15.58
N GLY A 151 -23.36 -10.22 16.60
CA GLY A 151 -23.83 -10.73 17.87
C GLY A 151 -22.72 -11.23 18.80
N SER A 152 -21.44 -11.19 18.39
CA SER A 152 -20.30 -11.67 19.20
C SER A 152 -19.72 -10.60 20.10
N GLY A 153 -20.33 -9.41 20.17
CA GLY A 153 -19.77 -8.24 20.85
C GLY A 153 -18.45 -7.84 20.21
N ALA A 154 -18.39 -6.70 19.55
CA ALA A 154 -17.24 -6.26 18.78
C ALA A 154 -15.94 -6.40 19.58
N ARG A 155 -15.23 -7.51 19.38
CA ARG A 155 -13.85 -7.64 19.86
C ARG A 155 -12.94 -7.11 18.76
N PRO A 156 -12.00 -6.23 19.11
CA PRO A 156 -10.99 -5.78 18.16
C PRO A 156 -10.29 -6.98 17.52
N VAL A 157 -9.87 -6.86 16.27
CA VAL A 157 -9.00 -7.86 15.62
C VAL A 157 -7.81 -8.10 16.55
N GLY A 158 -7.53 -9.36 16.90
CA GLY A 158 -6.47 -9.70 17.84
C GLY A 158 -6.75 -9.30 19.30
N GLY A 159 -7.99 -9.00 19.69
CA GLY A 159 -8.34 -8.60 21.05
C GLY A 159 -7.76 -7.22 21.39
N PHE A 160 -6.98 -7.12 22.47
CA PHE A 160 -6.27 -5.89 22.88
C PHE A 160 -4.86 -5.76 22.29
N SER A 161 -4.42 -6.71 21.45
CA SER A 161 -3.13 -6.62 20.74
C SER A 161 -3.19 -5.61 19.60
N ASP A 162 -2.04 -5.11 19.18
CA ASP A 162 -1.94 -4.26 18.00
C ASP A 162 -2.24 -5.05 16.71
N GLY A 163 -2.61 -4.33 15.67
CA GLY A 163 -2.82 -4.88 14.34
C GLY A 163 -4.26 -4.78 13.85
N SER A 164 -4.42 -4.85 12.53
CA SER A 164 -5.70 -4.88 11.83
C SER A 164 -5.59 -5.67 10.53
N THR A 165 -6.66 -5.73 9.75
CA THR A 165 -6.75 -6.45 8.46
C THR A 165 -6.87 -5.48 7.30
N GLY A 166 -6.34 -5.83 6.13
CA GLY A 166 -6.47 -5.02 4.93
C GLY A 166 -7.95 -4.84 4.54
N TRP A 167 -8.71 -5.94 4.51
CA TRP A 167 -10.14 -5.90 4.22
C TRP A 167 -10.94 -5.06 5.22
N GLY A 168 -10.53 -5.02 6.50
CA GLY A 168 -11.19 -4.20 7.52
C GLY A 168 -11.07 -2.72 7.23
N ALA A 169 -9.87 -2.25 6.84
CA ALA A 169 -9.68 -0.86 6.41
C ALA A 169 -10.45 -0.55 5.12
N ALA A 170 -10.40 -1.47 4.13
CA ALA A 170 -11.15 -1.37 2.89
C ALA A 170 -12.65 -1.23 3.13
N LYS A 171 -13.21 -2.10 3.99
CA LYS A 171 -14.63 -2.08 4.37
C LYS A 171 -15.00 -0.82 5.14
N PHE A 172 -14.18 -0.37 6.10
CA PHE A 172 -14.46 0.86 6.82
C PHE A 172 -14.54 2.06 5.88
N LEU A 173 -13.59 2.18 4.96
CA LEU A 173 -13.60 3.24 3.95
C LEU A 173 -14.84 3.18 3.06
N SER A 174 -15.27 1.98 2.64
CA SER A 174 -16.41 1.83 1.73
C SER A 174 -17.76 2.07 2.42
N ASP A 175 -17.95 1.58 3.64
CA ASP A 175 -19.25 1.56 4.31
C ASP A 175 -19.47 2.77 5.22
N TRP A 176 -18.39 3.27 5.86
CA TRP A 176 -18.44 4.47 6.71
C TRP A 176 -17.84 5.70 6.02
N GLY A 177 -16.70 5.59 5.36
CA GLY A 177 -16.06 6.69 4.66
C GLY A 177 -14.80 7.22 5.35
N VAL A 178 -14.55 8.53 5.25
CA VAL A 178 -13.29 9.16 5.63
C VAL A 178 -13.49 10.22 6.71
N VAL A 179 -12.69 10.14 7.77
CA VAL A 179 -12.49 11.24 8.75
C VAL A 179 -11.14 11.89 8.44
N TYR A 180 -11.13 13.20 8.24
CA TYR A 180 -9.92 13.95 7.88
C TYR A 180 -9.13 14.47 9.08
N ARG A 181 -7.86 14.78 8.88
CA ARG A 181 -6.97 15.41 9.88
C ARG A 181 -7.24 16.89 10.01
N ILE A 182 -8.38 17.22 10.64
CA ILE A 182 -8.79 18.58 10.98
C ILE A 182 -9.31 18.63 12.42
N PRO A 183 -9.48 19.84 13.01
CA PRO A 183 -10.20 19.98 14.25
C PRO A 183 -11.70 19.71 14.06
N TYR A 184 -12.32 19.05 15.04
CA TYR A 184 -13.78 18.88 15.18
C TYR A 184 -14.21 19.42 16.54
N PRO A 185 -14.23 20.76 16.73
CA PRO A 185 -14.42 21.38 18.04
C PRO A 185 -15.78 21.04 18.66
N ASP A 186 -16.84 20.97 17.85
CA ASP A 186 -18.19 20.61 18.31
C ASP A 186 -18.30 19.17 18.84
N LEU A 187 -17.35 18.32 18.46
CA LEU A 187 -17.26 16.94 18.89
C LEU A 187 -16.16 16.70 19.94
N GLY A 188 -15.37 17.73 20.25
CA GLY A 188 -14.27 17.65 21.21
C GLY A 188 -13.02 16.94 20.68
N TYR A 189 -12.83 16.81 19.35
CA TYR A 189 -11.67 16.18 18.77
C TYR A 189 -10.76 17.18 18.04
N ASP A 190 -9.45 17.02 18.25
CA ASP A 190 -8.42 17.58 17.39
C ASP A 190 -7.65 16.42 16.77
N LEU A 191 -7.71 16.30 15.42
CA LEU A 191 -7.07 15.26 14.62
C LEU A 191 -5.98 15.81 13.71
N THR A 192 -5.54 17.05 13.89
CA THR A 192 -4.53 17.68 13.04
C THR A 192 -3.19 16.95 13.05
N HIS A 193 -2.87 16.27 14.15
CA HIS A 193 -1.64 15.51 14.31
C HIS A 193 -1.92 14.04 14.65
N TYR A 194 -1.03 13.15 14.19
CA TYR A 194 -1.07 11.74 14.57
C TYR A 194 -0.82 11.55 16.07
N ASP A 195 -1.71 10.80 16.73
CA ASP A 195 -1.61 10.43 18.14
C ASP A 195 -1.73 8.91 18.30
N SER A 196 -0.60 8.26 18.56
CA SER A 196 -0.53 6.80 18.72
C SER A 196 -1.31 6.28 19.95
N LYS A 197 -1.47 7.10 21.01
CA LYS A 197 -2.27 6.74 22.19
C LYS A 197 -3.75 6.74 21.83
N LYS A 198 -4.20 7.77 21.09
CA LYS A 198 -5.55 7.86 20.55
C LYS A 198 -5.83 6.70 19.59
N ALA A 199 -4.90 6.42 18.66
CA ALA A 199 -5.00 5.28 17.76
C ALA A 199 -5.17 3.96 18.52
N LYS A 200 -4.37 3.71 19.56
CA LYS A 200 -4.46 2.52 20.40
C LYS A 200 -5.81 2.43 21.14
N GLN A 201 -6.30 3.53 21.69
CA GLN A 201 -7.60 3.59 22.34
C GLN A 201 -8.73 3.30 21.34
N TRP A 202 -8.73 3.98 20.20
CA TRP A 202 -9.75 3.76 19.17
C TRP A 202 -9.66 2.38 18.55
N GLY A 203 -8.46 1.83 18.42
CA GLY A 203 -8.27 0.44 18.02
C GLY A 203 -8.95 -0.59 18.92
N ALA A 204 -9.23 -0.25 20.17
CA ALA A 204 -9.95 -1.10 21.11
C ALA A 204 -11.47 -0.82 21.13
N PHE A 205 -11.90 0.42 20.85
CA PHE A 205 -13.27 0.87 21.08
C PHE A 205 -13.99 1.43 19.83
N GLY A 206 -13.34 1.41 18.66
CA GLY A 206 -13.91 1.91 17.41
C GLY A 206 -13.48 3.35 17.06
N CYS A 207 -13.93 3.83 15.92
CA CYS A 207 -13.71 5.17 15.44
C CYS A 207 -14.23 6.20 16.46
N GLY A 208 -13.39 7.15 16.84
CA GLY A 208 -13.75 8.09 17.91
C GLY A 208 -13.72 7.51 19.33
N GLY A 209 -13.48 6.19 19.49
CA GLY A 209 -13.53 5.52 20.78
C GLY A 209 -14.95 5.25 21.28
N GLU A 210 -15.96 5.40 20.44
CA GLU A 210 -17.39 5.30 20.80
C GLU A 210 -18.06 4.03 20.19
N GLY A 211 -17.35 3.24 19.37
CA GLY A 211 -17.89 2.09 18.65
C GLY A 211 -18.77 2.48 17.46
N ASP A 212 -19.39 1.47 16.82
CA ASP A 212 -20.24 1.67 15.66
C ASP A 212 -21.45 2.58 16.00
N GLY A 213 -21.63 3.62 15.18
CA GLY A 213 -22.63 4.67 15.34
C GLY A 213 -22.16 5.84 16.20
N GLY A 214 -20.86 5.94 16.49
CA GLY A 214 -20.26 7.08 17.16
C GLY A 214 -20.32 8.37 16.33
N LYS A 215 -20.02 9.51 16.97
CA LYS A 215 -20.12 10.83 16.32
C LYS A 215 -19.20 10.97 15.13
N LEU A 216 -18.00 10.39 15.18
CA LEU A 216 -17.07 10.43 14.05
C LEU A 216 -17.47 9.50 12.90
N ASP A 217 -18.27 8.46 13.15
CA ASP A 217 -18.87 7.66 12.08
C ASP A 217 -19.85 8.50 11.25
N GLU A 218 -20.63 9.37 11.89
CA GLU A 218 -21.51 10.30 11.19
C GLU A 218 -20.74 11.36 10.40
N VAL A 219 -19.53 11.71 10.83
CA VAL A 219 -18.60 12.54 10.04
C VAL A 219 -18.08 11.77 8.84
N ALA A 220 -17.60 10.54 9.04
CA ALA A 220 -17.07 9.69 7.98
C ALA A 220 -18.09 9.48 6.84
N LYS A 221 -19.35 9.22 7.18
CA LYS A 221 -20.46 9.02 6.21
C LYS A 221 -20.72 10.20 5.28
N LYS A 222 -20.28 11.40 5.65
CA LYS A 222 -20.35 12.60 4.79
C LYS A 222 -19.27 12.62 3.71
N HIS A 223 -18.28 11.75 3.83
CA HIS A 223 -17.12 11.65 2.94
C HIS A 223 -16.96 10.20 2.45
N PRO A 224 -17.91 9.66 1.67
CA PRO A 224 -17.89 8.25 1.29
C PRO A 224 -16.74 7.93 0.34
N CYS A 225 -16.07 6.80 0.59
CA CYS A 225 -15.08 6.20 -0.32
C CYS A 225 -15.67 4.88 -0.86
N LYS A 226 -16.75 4.98 -1.65
CA LYS A 226 -17.61 3.86 -2.02
C LYS A 226 -16.99 2.83 -2.97
N HIS A 227 -15.88 3.18 -3.61
CA HIS A 227 -15.28 2.35 -4.65
C HIS A 227 -13.96 1.79 -4.14
N VAL A 228 -14.04 0.62 -3.52
CA VAL A 228 -12.91 -0.16 -3.05
C VAL A 228 -13.08 -1.59 -3.56
N VAL A 229 -12.11 -2.09 -4.33
CA VAL A 229 -12.17 -3.43 -4.94
C VAL A 229 -10.82 -4.14 -4.82
N GLN A 230 -10.84 -5.47 -4.78
CA GLN A 230 -9.64 -6.27 -4.67
C GLN A 230 -8.83 -6.24 -5.97
N VAL A 231 -7.50 -6.18 -5.83
CA VAL A 231 -6.51 -6.31 -6.90
C VAL A 231 -5.74 -7.61 -6.68
N LYS A 232 -5.78 -8.52 -7.64
CA LYS A 232 -5.21 -9.87 -7.54
C LYS A 232 -3.99 -10.11 -8.41
N THR A 233 -3.87 -9.37 -9.49
CA THR A 233 -2.85 -9.62 -10.51
C THR A 233 -1.98 -8.39 -10.75
N TRP A 234 -0.80 -8.62 -11.30
CA TRP A 234 0.09 -7.56 -11.76
C TRP A 234 -0.60 -6.65 -12.80
N ASP A 235 -1.35 -7.23 -13.72
CA ASP A 235 -2.00 -6.49 -14.80
C ASP A 235 -3.13 -5.59 -14.25
N GLU A 236 -3.91 -6.06 -13.27
CA GLU A 236 -4.88 -5.24 -12.54
C GLU A 236 -4.20 -4.09 -11.79
N LEU A 237 -3.09 -4.36 -11.09
CA LEU A 237 -2.30 -3.33 -10.41
C LEU A 237 -1.84 -2.25 -11.39
N CYS A 238 -1.25 -2.67 -12.52
CA CYS A 238 -0.75 -1.76 -13.53
C CYS A 238 -1.86 -0.90 -14.13
N ALA A 239 -3.01 -1.49 -14.47
CA ALA A 239 -4.15 -0.76 -15.02
C ALA A 239 -4.78 0.20 -14.01
N ALA A 240 -4.81 -0.17 -12.72
CA ALA A 240 -5.26 0.71 -11.65
C ALA A 240 -4.35 1.95 -11.55
N ILE A 241 -3.05 1.75 -11.43
CA ILE A 241 -2.05 2.82 -11.33
C ILE A 241 -2.02 3.68 -12.60
N ASP A 242 -2.10 3.07 -13.79
CA ASP A 242 -2.14 3.79 -15.07
C ASP A 242 -3.33 4.74 -15.16
N SER A 243 -4.44 4.37 -14.55
CA SER A 243 -5.67 5.18 -14.47
C SER A 243 -5.74 6.07 -13.22
N GLY A 244 -4.68 6.17 -12.42
CA GLY A 244 -4.60 7.07 -11.27
C GLY A 244 -5.22 6.54 -9.99
N TYR A 245 -5.41 5.22 -9.85
CA TYR A 245 -5.95 4.56 -8.67
C TYR A 245 -4.83 3.89 -7.87
N PRO A 246 -4.47 4.41 -6.68
CA PRO A 246 -3.49 3.77 -5.81
C PRO A 246 -4.02 2.45 -5.25
N VAL A 247 -3.09 1.55 -4.89
CA VAL A 247 -3.45 0.21 -4.41
C VAL A 247 -2.80 -0.05 -3.05
N THR A 248 -3.59 -0.38 -2.03
CA THR A 248 -3.07 -0.90 -0.76
C THR A 248 -2.63 -2.35 -0.92
N ILE A 249 -1.53 -2.71 -0.29
CA ILE A 249 -0.97 -4.07 -0.32
C ILE A 249 -0.69 -4.54 1.10
N ALA A 250 -1.41 -5.55 1.56
CA ALA A 250 -1.21 -6.19 2.86
C ALA A 250 -0.64 -7.59 2.66
N SER A 251 0.47 -7.90 3.32
CA SER A 251 1.14 -9.17 3.11
C SER A 251 2.11 -9.53 4.22
N SER A 252 2.66 -10.76 4.13
CA SER A 252 3.78 -11.21 4.95
C SER A 252 5.16 -10.96 4.28
N GLN A 253 5.21 -10.29 3.13
CA GLN A 253 6.46 -10.08 2.40
C GLN A 253 7.28 -8.94 3.03
N GLY A 254 8.49 -9.27 3.47
CA GLY A 254 9.47 -8.29 3.93
C GLY A 254 10.45 -7.83 2.83
N PHE A 255 11.19 -6.75 3.12
CA PHE A 255 12.13 -6.14 2.18
C PHE A 255 13.42 -5.73 2.87
N SER A 256 14.49 -5.57 2.08
CA SER A 256 15.73 -4.93 2.50
C SER A 256 15.49 -3.46 2.86
N SER A 257 16.15 -2.97 3.92
CA SER A 257 16.24 -1.54 4.23
C SER A 257 17.23 -0.79 3.35
N GLN A 258 17.69 -1.40 2.26
CA GLN A 258 18.61 -0.81 1.29
C GLN A 258 18.09 -1.03 -0.13
N ARG A 259 18.03 0.03 -0.91
CA ARG A 259 17.75 0.01 -2.34
C ARG A 259 19.03 -0.31 -3.12
N ASP A 260 18.89 -1.02 -4.23
CA ASP A 260 19.96 -1.20 -5.22
C ASP A 260 20.21 0.11 -6.02
N GLU A 261 21.17 0.08 -6.94
CA GLU A 261 21.54 1.22 -7.78
C GLU A 261 20.38 1.77 -8.65
N HIS A 262 19.31 0.98 -8.81
CA HIS A 262 18.12 1.33 -9.56
C HIS A 262 16.90 1.63 -8.67
N GLY A 263 17.08 1.70 -7.37
CA GLY A 263 16.03 2.02 -6.41
C GLY A 263 15.16 0.84 -5.96
N PHE A 264 15.47 -0.41 -6.35
CA PHE A 264 14.73 -1.58 -5.90
C PHE A 264 15.20 -2.05 -4.53
N ALA A 265 14.24 -2.31 -3.62
CA ALA A 265 14.50 -3.06 -2.41
C ALA A 265 14.29 -4.56 -2.67
N ARG A 266 15.26 -5.38 -2.25
CA ARG A 266 15.16 -6.83 -2.40
C ARG A 266 14.10 -7.38 -1.46
N GLY A 267 13.19 -8.21 -1.97
CA GLY A 267 12.26 -8.99 -1.14
C GLY A 267 13.02 -9.97 -0.25
N GLN A 268 12.88 -9.84 1.07
CA GLN A 268 13.52 -10.70 2.07
C GLN A 268 12.80 -10.64 3.43
N GLY A 269 12.86 -11.74 4.16
CA GLY A 269 12.25 -11.83 5.49
C GLY A 269 10.72 -11.83 5.43
N THR A 270 10.13 -11.78 6.62
CA THR A 270 8.67 -11.80 6.81
C THR A 270 8.26 -10.59 7.64
N TRP A 271 7.38 -9.75 7.08
CA TRP A 271 6.77 -8.59 7.74
C TRP A 271 5.26 -8.69 7.64
N MET A 272 4.59 -8.77 8.74
CA MET A 272 3.12 -8.66 8.79
C MET A 272 2.74 -7.20 8.66
N HIS A 273 2.65 -6.70 7.41
CA HIS A 273 2.63 -5.27 7.14
C HIS A 273 1.74 -4.91 5.95
N GLN A 274 1.13 -3.72 6.02
CA GLN A 274 0.44 -3.09 4.90
C GLN A 274 1.17 -1.82 4.47
N MET A 275 1.31 -1.68 3.15
CA MET A 275 1.89 -0.53 2.47
C MET A 275 0.96 -0.09 1.33
N MET A 276 1.40 0.86 0.52
CA MET A 276 0.63 1.36 -0.61
C MET A 276 1.50 1.47 -1.86
N VAL A 277 0.94 1.10 -3.03
CA VAL A 277 1.55 1.30 -4.35
C VAL A 277 1.03 2.60 -4.96
N LEU A 278 1.95 3.44 -5.44
CA LEU A 278 1.66 4.75 -6.02
C LEU A 278 2.45 5.04 -7.30
N GLY A 279 2.98 4.01 -7.93
CA GLY A 279 3.66 4.13 -9.21
C GLY A 279 3.99 2.79 -9.82
N THR A 280 4.17 2.78 -11.13
CA THR A 280 4.65 1.64 -11.92
C THR A 280 5.68 2.09 -12.92
N ARG A 281 6.65 1.23 -13.25
CA ARG A 281 7.60 1.41 -14.34
C ARG A 281 7.88 0.09 -15.05
N PHE A 282 8.27 0.17 -16.32
CA PHE A 282 8.39 -1.00 -17.17
C PHE A 282 9.76 -1.08 -17.83
N ALA A 283 10.25 -2.30 -18.00
CA ALA A 283 11.49 -2.56 -18.74
C ALA A 283 11.40 -2.08 -20.20
N ALA A 284 10.22 -2.16 -20.80
CA ALA A 284 9.94 -1.64 -22.13
C ALA A 284 10.17 -0.13 -22.27
N ASN A 285 10.09 0.63 -21.15
CA ASN A 285 10.29 2.09 -21.09
C ASN A 285 11.70 2.46 -20.56
N GLY A 286 12.65 1.50 -20.57
CA GLY A 286 14.04 1.74 -20.15
C GLY A 286 14.36 1.49 -18.69
N SER A 287 13.38 1.02 -17.87
CA SER A 287 13.68 0.50 -16.53
C SER A 287 14.47 -0.81 -16.62
N PRO A 288 15.37 -1.13 -15.67
CA PRO A 288 16.07 -2.42 -15.68
C PRO A 288 15.13 -3.62 -15.45
N LYS A 289 13.96 -3.38 -14.83
CA LYS A 289 12.93 -4.39 -14.52
C LYS A 289 11.58 -3.72 -14.44
N ASP A 290 10.51 -4.48 -14.65
CA ASP A 290 9.16 -4.07 -14.27
C ASP A 290 9.08 -3.90 -12.76
N GLY A 291 8.49 -2.82 -12.30
CA GLY A 291 8.43 -2.50 -10.89
C GLY A 291 7.21 -1.70 -10.46
N ALA A 292 6.82 -1.88 -9.21
CA ALA A 292 5.83 -1.08 -8.52
C ALA A 292 6.51 -0.23 -7.43
N LEU A 293 6.20 1.05 -7.38
CA LEU A 293 6.69 1.95 -6.34
C LEU A 293 5.84 1.81 -5.09
N VAL A 294 6.47 1.40 -4.00
CA VAL A 294 5.82 1.14 -2.71
C VAL A 294 6.19 2.24 -1.72
N LEU A 295 5.20 2.86 -1.08
CA LEU A 295 5.38 3.78 0.03
C LEU A 295 5.11 3.06 1.35
N ASN A 296 6.08 3.14 2.27
CA ASN A 296 6.00 2.59 3.61
C ASN A 296 5.70 3.70 4.63
N SER A 297 5.29 3.32 5.83
CA SER A 297 4.90 4.20 6.95
C SER A 297 5.91 4.21 8.12
N TRP A 298 7.17 3.87 7.88
CA TRP A 298 8.21 3.88 8.92
C TRP A 298 9.10 5.14 8.90
N GLY A 299 8.59 6.21 8.28
CA GLY A 299 9.29 7.49 8.14
C GLY A 299 10.25 7.52 6.94
N PRO A 300 10.86 8.69 6.68
CA PRO A 300 11.63 8.91 5.45
C PRO A 300 12.94 8.12 5.40
N SER A 301 13.58 7.85 6.53
CA SER A 301 14.93 7.29 6.63
C SER A 301 15.01 5.78 6.87
N TRP A 302 13.86 5.04 6.87
CA TRP A 302 13.88 3.60 7.13
C TRP A 302 14.59 2.79 6.03
N VAL A 303 14.62 3.30 4.81
CA VAL A 303 15.30 2.70 3.66
C VAL A 303 16.31 3.66 3.08
N SER A 304 17.55 3.18 2.87
CA SER A 304 18.67 3.94 2.30
C SER A 304 18.94 3.56 0.84
N GLY A 305 19.88 4.27 0.20
CA GLY A 305 20.30 4.03 -1.18
C GLY A 305 19.60 4.94 -2.19
N PRO A 306 19.99 4.85 -3.48
CA PRO A 306 19.51 5.75 -4.53
C PRO A 306 17.99 5.75 -4.68
N ARG A 307 17.45 6.88 -5.12
CA ARG A 307 16.04 7.05 -5.52
C ARG A 307 15.97 7.15 -7.03
N TRP A 308 14.93 6.60 -7.61
CA TRP A 308 14.67 6.71 -9.02
C TRP A 308 13.14 6.80 -9.29
N PRO A 309 12.67 7.84 -9.98
CA PRO A 309 13.42 9.07 -10.30
C PRO A 309 13.87 9.82 -9.03
N GLU A 310 14.72 10.82 -9.17
CA GLU A 310 15.33 11.51 -8.02
C GLU A 310 14.30 12.12 -7.06
N ASP A 311 13.13 12.51 -7.58
CA ASP A 311 11.98 13.01 -6.82
C ASP A 311 11.13 11.90 -6.17
N GLN A 312 11.52 10.61 -6.29
CA GLN A 312 10.86 9.51 -5.59
C GLN A 312 10.69 9.83 -4.09
N PRO A 313 9.51 9.56 -3.48
CA PRO A 313 9.30 9.84 -2.06
C PRO A 313 10.33 9.16 -1.17
N GLU A 314 10.86 9.88 -0.20
CA GLU A 314 11.64 9.27 0.88
C GLU A 314 10.78 8.23 1.60
N GLY A 315 11.41 7.15 2.10
CA GLY A 315 10.67 6.05 2.72
C GLY A 315 9.97 5.12 1.71
N SER A 316 10.03 5.38 0.39
CA SER A 316 9.53 4.50 -0.65
C SER A 316 10.65 3.69 -1.32
N PHE A 317 10.28 2.63 -2.03
CA PHE A 317 11.21 1.76 -2.77
C PHE A 317 10.49 1.08 -3.93
N TRP A 318 11.26 0.67 -4.93
CA TRP A 318 10.75 -0.14 -6.02
C TRP A 318 10.71 -1.62 -5.61
N CYS A 319 9.58 -2.26 -5.87
CA CYS A 319 9.35 -3.69 -5.71
C CYS A 319 9.30 -4.32 -7.10
N THR A 320 10.01 -5.43 -7.33
CA THR A 320 9.96 -6.12 -8.62
C THR A 320 8.59 -6.76 -8.88
N ARG A 321 8.22 -6.93 -10.15
CA ARG A 321 6.99 -7.60 -10.58
C ARG A 321 6.79 -8.95 -9.89
N GLU A 322 7.82 -9.79 -9.84
CA GLU A 322 7.73 -11.14 -9.26
C GLU A 322 7.43 -11.09 -7.76
N THR A 323 8.03 -10.13 -7.04
CA THR A 323 7.75 -9.95 -5.62
C THR A 323 6.35 -9.39 -5.41
N MET A 324 5.93 -8.43 -6.25
CA MET A 324 4.59 -7.87 -6.19
C MET A 324 3.51 -8.92 -6.49
N GLN A 325 3.72 -9.79 -7.46
CA GLN A 325 2.80 -10.91 -7.72
C GLN A 325 2.62 -11.83 -6.51
N ARG A 326 3.71 -12.09 -5.75
CA ARG A 326 3.59 -12.87 -4.50
C ARG A 326 2.82 -12.14 -3.40
N ILE A 327 2.91 -10.81 -3.35
CA ILE A 327 2.13 -9.98 -2.43
C ILE A 327 0.64 -10.03 -2.81
N LEU A 328 0.32 -9.75 -4.06
CA LEU A 328 -1.06 -9.77 -4.56
C LEU A 328 -1.73 -11.14 -4.41
N GLY A 329 -0.95 -12.22 -4.55
CA GLY A 329 -1.42 -13.59 -4.32
C GLY A 329 -1.73 -13.93 -2.85
N GLN A 330 -1.52 -13.00 -1.90
CA GLN A 330 -2.00 -13.14 -0.51
C GLN A 330 -3.43 -12.59 -0.31
N ASP A 331 -4.05 -12.11 -1.37
CA ASP A 331 -5.48 -11.80 -1.49
C ASP A 331 -6.03 -10.69 -0.57
N ASP A 332 -5.18 -9.79 0.00
CA ASP A 332 -5.64 -8.68 0.84
C ASP A 332 -5.09 -7.32 0.34
N SER A 333 -5.28 -7.06 -0.97
CA SER A 333 -4.82 -5.84 -1.66
C SER A 333 -5.99 -5.18 -2.38
N TYR A 334 -6.13 -3.83 -2.24
CA TYR A 334 -7.32 -3.11 -2.73
C TYR A 334 -6.96 -1.84 -3.47
N ALA A 335 -7.58 -1.62 -4.63
CA ALA A 335 -7.59 -0.34 -5.31
C ALA A 335 -8.60 0.60 -4.64
N ILE A 336 -8.20 1.87 -4.49
CA ILE A 336 -9.06 2.94 -3.98
C ILE A 336 -9.51 3.80 -5.17
N GLY A 337 -10.81 3.78 -5.43
CA GLY A 337 -11.43 4.52 -6.53
C GLY A 337 -11.81 5.96 -6.19
N SER A 338 -12.26 6.68 -7.20
CA SER A 338 -12.85 8.02 -7.04
C SER A 338 -14.35 7.93 -6.76
N VAL A 339 -14.97 9.10 -6.59
CA VAL A 339 -16.44 9.21 -6.44
C VAL A 339 -17.22 8.63 -7.62
N ASP A 340 -16.61 8.55 -8.82
CA ASP A 340 -17.19 8.04 -10.05
C ASP A 340 -16.87 6.56 -10.32
N GLY A 341 -16.26 5.86 -9.39
CA GLY A 341 -15.79 4.48 -9.56
C GLY A 341 -14.43 4.38 -10.25
N PHE A 342 -14.20 3.26 -10.93
CA PHE A 342 -12.95 2.95 -11.61
C PHE A 342 -13.04 3.22 -13.12
N LYS A 343 -13.42 4.44 -13.50
CA LYS A 343 -13.40 4.84 -14.91
C LYS A 343 -11.96 5.04 -15.39
N HIS A 344 -11.68 4.68 -16.62
CA HIS A 344 -10.41 5.01 -17.22
C HIS A 344 -10.18 6.53 -17.24
N ARG A 345 -8.96 6.93 -16.85
CA ARG A 345 -8.48 8.31 -16.88
C ARG A 345 -7.24 8.35 -17.77
N ASP A 346 -7.27 9.17 -18.81
CA ASP A 346 -6.09 9.39 -19.62
C ASP A 346 -5.15 10.38 -18.91
N LEU A 347 -4.09 9.86 -18.34
CA LEU A 347 -3.08 10.65 -17.64
C LEU A 347 -1.89 11.04 -18.53
N ASN A 348 -1.86 10.67 -19.82
CA ASN A 348 -0.72 10.90 -20.70
C ASN A 348 -0.36 12.38 -20.87
N ASN A 349 -1.33 13.26 -20.74
CA ASN A 349 -1.16 14.72 -20.84
C ASN A 349 -1.19 15.43 -19.48
N ALA A 350 -1.16 14.71 -18.37
CA ALA A 350 -1.19 15.31 -17.05
C ALA A 350 0.16 15.96 -16.73
N ASN A 351 0.19 17.28 -16.62
CA ASN A 351 1.42 18.06 -16.42
C ASN A 351 2.21 17.65 -15.15
N TRP A 352 1.51 17.22 -14.12
CA TRP A 352 2.10 16.80 -12.86
C TRP A 352 2.83 15.42 -12.93
N LEU A 353 2.64 14.63 -14.01
CA LEU A 353 3.41 13.40 -14.23
C LEU A 353 4.84 13.67 -14.71
N MET A 354 5.10 14.83 -15.28
CA MET A 354 6.44 15.23 -15.72
C MET A 354 7.30 15.61 -14.51
N PRO A 355 8.61 15.31 -14.53
CA PRO A 355 9.52 15.82 -13.51
C PRO A 355 9.42 17.34 -13.44
N VAL A 356 9.39 17.89 -12.24
CA VAL A 356 9.56 19.34 -12.08
C VAL A 356 10.96 19.69 -12.58
N PRO A 357 11.12 20.59 -13.56
CA PRO A 357 12.44 21.03 -13.99
C PRO A 357 13.20 21.56 -12.76
N LYS A 358 14.45 21.15 -12.59
CA LYS A 358 15.35 21.78 -11.61
C LYS A 358 15.63 23.19 -12.09
N GLU A 359 15.28 24.21 -11.31
CA GLU A 359 15.78 25.58 -11.47
C GLU A 359 17.28 25.65 -11.16
#